data_8a055a95e12ccee8ddb4b5341ad91fac
#
_entry.id   8a055a95e12ccee8ddb4b5341ad91fac
#
_cell.length_a   1.000
_cell.length_b   1.000
_cell.length_c   1.000
_cell.angle_alpha   90.00
_cell.angle_beta   90.00
_cell.angle_gamma   90.00
#
_symmetry.space_group_name_H-M   'P 1'
#
loop_
_entity.id
_entity.type
_entity.pdbx_description
1 polymer ?
#
loop_
_entity_poly.entity_id
_entity_poly.type
_entity_poly.pdbx_seq_one_letter_code
_entity_poly.pdbx_strand_id
1 'polypeptide(L)'
;ILNHEFGATFDRKRMVNGTLKDSDKVLIRKAFDKMHELIDGVEAQIKVIFMEKYIMKDLEKIVRFWANRGYINLVIDTHKVSDESAHNARWETFVEDMKTIYRLTRKNAGGCNLRTWVNFQLADSAIKNRFLGFDAMAEGRGAKNEASVVQMFRPVWSDEYEGGKNELNCYRLTKNKNGDGYNKEYFKLDKDKTYYLIFTPKNRFGQNQDNGQAVLVVEPAFHKNAFYEKGWTFVPKDFN
;
A
#
# COMPACT_ATOMS: atom_id res chain seq x y z
N ILE A 1 1.45 14.63 -7.35
CA ILE A 1 1.14 15.99 -7.80
C ILE A 1 1.58 16.22 -9.23
N LEU A 2 2.89 16.17 -9.57
CA LEU A 2 3.37 16.47 -10.93
C LEU A 2 2.60 15.73 -12.04
N ASN A 3 2.37 14.43 -11.88
CA ASN A 3 1.65 13.66 -12.88
C ASN A 3 0.14 13.83 -12.84
N HIS A 4 -0.45 14.00 -11.66
CA HIS A 4 -1.88 14.13 -11.50
C HIS A 4 -2.39 15.52 -11.89
N GLU A 5 -1.70 16.56 -11.46
CA GLU A 5 -2.13 17.95 -11.65
C GLU A 5 -1.63 18.54 -12.98
N PHE A 6 -0.45 18.15 -13.43
CA PHE A 6 0.18 18.79 -14.59
C PHE A 6 0.39 17.83 -15.78
N GLY A 7 0.01 16.56 -15.66
CA GLY A 7 0.21 15.56 -16.71
C GLY A 7 1.69 15.35 -17.10
N ALA A 8 2.61 15.87 -16.30
CA ALA A 8 4.02 15.87 -16.60
C ALA A 8 4.69 14.56 -16.21
N THR A 9 5.47 13.99 -17.13
CA THR A 9 6.38 12.89 -16.82
C THR A 9 7.70 13.47 -16.37
N PHE A 10 8.17 13.01 -15.20
CA PHE A 10 9.41 13.48 -14.61
C PHE A 10 10.40 12.34 -14.47
N ASP A 11 11.61 12.52 -15.04
CA ASP A 11 12.68 11.54 -14.87
C ASP A 11 13.36 11.72 -13.51
N ARG A 12 13.03 10.84 -12.56
CA ARG A 12 13.61 10.84 -11.23
C ARG A 12 15.14 10.75 -11.22
N LYS A 13 15.75 10.10 -12.22
CA LYS A 13 17.21 10.00 -12.32
C LYS A 13 17.87 11.36 -12.50
N ARG A 14 17.22 12.28 -13.24
CA ARG A 14 17.73 13.65 -13.38
C ARG A 14 17.77 14.40 -12.05
N MET A 15 16.78 14.18 -11.21
CA MET A 15 16.73 14.80 -9.87
C MET A 15 17.87 14.28 -8.99
N VAL A 16 18.06 12.95 -8.97
CA VAL A 16 19.12 12.30 -8.17
C VAL A 16 20.52 12.70 -8.66
N ASN A 17 20.70 12.82 -9.96
CA ASN A 17 22.00 13.13 -10.58
C ASN A 17 22.27 14.64 -10.71
N GLY A 18 21.36 15.50 -10.22
CA GLY A 18 21.53 16.95 -10.31
C GLY A 18 21.47 17.54 -11.74
N THR A 19 20.93 16.77 -12.70
CA THR A 19 20.87 17.16 -14.13
C THR A 19 19.49 17.67 -14.57
N LEU A 20 18.79 18.37 -13.66
CA LEU A 20 17.49 18.96 -13.93
C LEU A 20 17.58 20.07 -14.99
N LYS A 21 16.72 20.02 -15.99
CA LYS A 21 16.52 21.11 -16.93
C LYS A 21 15.74 22.25 -16.28
N ASP A 22 15.83 23.45 -16.80
CA ASP A 22 15.09 24.59 -16.26
C ASP A 22 13.58 24.39 -16.34
N SER A 23 13.06 23.73 -17.38
CA SER A 23 11.67 23.30 -17.47
C SER A 23 11.26 22.36 -16.32
N ASP A 24 12.14 21.46 -15.93
CA ASP A 24 11.88 20.53 -14.81
C ASP A 24 11.80 21.29 -13.47
N LYS A 25 12.70 22.28 -13.29
CA LYS A 25 12.70 23.15 -12.09
C LYS A 25 11.42 23.97 -11.96
N VAL A 26 10.93 24.51 -13.09
CA VAL A 26 9.64 25.26 -13.13
C VAL A 26 8.47 24.35 -12.73
N LEU A 27 8.40 23.13 -13.27
CA LEU A 27 7.37 22.16 -12.92
C LEU A 27 7.44 21.73 -11.45
N ILE A 28 8.64 21.50 -10.93
CA ILE A 28 8.85 21.18 -9.52
C ILE A 28 8.35 22.32 -8.64
N ARG A 29 8.69 23.56 -8.96
CA ARG A 29 8.21 24.74 -8.22
C ARG A 29 6.70 24.82 -8.21
N LYS A 30 6.05 24.70 -9.37
CA LYS A 30 4.57 24.65 -9.44
C LYS A 30 3.96 23.54 -8.60
N ALA A 31 4.60 22.36 -8.52
CA ALA A 31 4.14 21.28 -7.67
C ALA A 31 4.28 21.60 -6.18
N PHE A 32 5.35 22.29 -5.78
CA PHE A 32 5.49 22.80 -4.40
C PHE A 32 4.44 23.84 -4.08
N ASP A 33 4.21 24.81 -4.98
CA ASP A 33 3.18 25.84 -4.80
C ASP A 33 1.79 25.18 -4.62
N LYS A 34 1.49 24.15 -5.42
CA LYS A 34 0.24 23.38 -5.29
C LYS A 34 0.14 22.61 -3.97
N MET A 35 1.26 22.13 -3.43
CA MET A 35 1.29 21.46 -2.11
C MET A 35 1.00 22.43 -0.95
N HIS A 36 1.30 23.71 -1.14
CA HIS A 36 1.07 24.76 -0.16
C HIS A 36 -0.21 25.56 -0.44
N GLU A 37 -0.98 25.17 -1.46
CA GLU A 37 -2.25 25.80 -1.75
C GLU A 37 -3.23 25.62 -0.59
N LEU A 38 -3.92 26.69 -0.23
CA LEU A 38 -4.96 26.64 0.79
C LEU A 38 -6.19 25.87 0.26
N ILE A 39 -6.55 24.82 0.98
CA ILE A 39 -7.81 24.08 0.75
C ILE A 39 -8.72 24.41 1.92
N ASP A 40 -9.86 25.05 1.64
CA ASP A 40 -10.82 25.53 2.66
C ASP A 40 -10.17 26.44 3.73
N GLY A 41 -9.20 27.26 3.33
CA GLY A 41 -8.48 28.14 4.24
C GLY A 41 -7.39 27.47 5.09
N VAL A 42 -7.15 26.18 4.87
CA VAL A 42 -6.10 25.40 5.55
C VAL A 42 -5.00 25.03 4.56
N GLU A 43 -3.76 25.34 4.90
CA GLU A 43 -2.61 24.93 4.11
C GLU A 43 -2.49 23.41 4.11
N ALA A 44 -2.50 22.80 2.91
CA ALA A 44 -2.26 21.37 2.76
C ALA A 44 -0.78 21.08 3.07
N GLN A 45 -0.53 20.31 4.13
CA GLN A 45 0.83 20.04 4.59
C GLN A 45 1.14 18.55 4.53
N ILE A 46 2.34 18.25 4.03
CA ILE A 46 2.97 16.93 4.18
C ILE A 46 4.18 17.09 5.07
N LYS A 47 4.18 16.41 6.22
CA LYS A 47 5.32 16.39 7.12
C LYS A 47 6.01 15.04 7.06
N VAL A 48 7.28 15.04 6.65
CA VAL A 48 8.13 13.84 6.69
C VAL A 48 9.00 13.92 7.95
N ILE A 49 8.99 12.86 8.73
CA ILE A 49 9.75 12.76 9.98
C ILE A 49 10.59 11.49 9.92
N PHE A 50 11.89 11.66 10.04
CA PHE A 50 12.83 10.55 10.15
C PHE A 50 13.06 10.24 11.63
N MET A 51 12.82 8.99 12.02
CA MET A 51 13.13 8.48 13.34
C MET A 51 14.45 7.72 13.28
N GLU A 52 15.48 8.21 13.95
CA GLU A 52 16.78 7.55 14.03
C GLU A 52 16.65 6.21 14.76
N LYS A 53 15.91 6.22 15.88
CA LYS A 53 15.50 5.01 16.60
C LYS A 53 13.99 4.88 16.53
N TYR A 54 13.52 3.69 16.22
CA TYR A 54 12.09 3.40 16.17
C TYR A 54 11.59 3.01 17.56
N ILE A 55 11.14 3.99 18.33
CA ILE A 55 10.68 3.85 19.70
C ILE A 55 9.19 4.21 19.75
N MET A 56 8.33 3.32 20.26
CA MET A 56 6.89 3.52 20.24
C MET A 56 6.42 4.72 21.04
N LYS A 57 7.05 5.01 22.19
CA LYS A 57 6.75 6.23 22.99
C LYS A 57 7.02 7.52 22.24
N ASP A 58 8.08 7.54 21.44
CA ASP A 58 8.44 8.73 20.66
C ASP A 58 7.53 8.86 19.43
N LEU A 59 7.18 7.74 18.78
CA LEU A 59 6.16 7.73 17.73
C LEU A 59 4.83 8.30 18.28
N GLU A 60 4.38 7.86 19.45
CA GLU A 60 3.14 8.35 20.07
C GLU A 60 3.17 9.87 20.30
N LYS A 61 4.27 10.40 20.86
CA LYS A 61 4.45 11.85 21.07
C LYS A 61 4.37 12.62 19.75
N ILE A 62 5.09 12.14 18.73
CA ILE A 62 5.14 12.74 17.41
C ILE A 62 3.74 12.76 16.79
N VAL A 63 3.05 11.63 16.80
CA VAL A 63 1.71 11.50 16.21
C VAL A 63 0.72 12.44 16.92
N ARG A 64 0.68 12.46 18.26
CA ARG A 64 -0.20 13.36 19.02
C ARG A 64 0.12 14.82 18.75
N PHE A 65 1.40 15.17 18.69
CA PHE A 65 1.84 16.55 18.41
C PHE A 65 1.32 17.05 17.05
N TRP A 66 1.42 16.23 16.00
CA TRP A 66 1.00 16.62 14.66
C TRP A 66 -0.51 16.49 14.45
N ALA A 67 -1.15 15.50 15.06
CA ALA A 67 -2.61 15.37 15.03
C ALA A 67 -3.28 16.61 15.66
N ASN A 68 -2.75 17.13 16.78
CA ASN A 68 -3.25 18.36 17.40
C ASN A 68 -3.06 19.62 16.53
N ARG A 69 -2.29 19.51 15.46
CA ARG A 69 -2.08 20.57 14.46
C ARG A 69 -2.89 20.38 13.20
N GLY A 70 -3.86 19.46 13.23
CA GLY A 70 -4.80 19.23 12.12
C GLY A 70 -4.38 18.17 11.11
N TYR A 71 -3.28 17.45 11.34
CA TYR A 71 -2.94 16.31 10.49
C TYR A 71 -3.91 15.15 10.74
N ILE A 72 -4.51 14.63 9.67
CA ILE A 72 -5.54 13.58 9.73
C ILE A 72 -5.12 12.25 9.13
N ASN A 73 -3.99 12.24 8.44
CA ASN A 73 -3.44 11.05 7.82
C ASN A 73 -2.07 10.72 8.41
N LEU A 74 -1.83 9.46 8.68
CA LEU A 74 -0.56 8.92 9.16
C LEU A 74 -0.09 7.82 8.24
N VAL A 75 1.15 7.91 7.78
CA VAL A 75 1.82 6.83 7.05
C VAL A 75 3.08 6.44 7.82
N ILE A 76 3.20 5.17 8.16
CA ILE A 76 4.38 4.58 8.79
C ILE A 76 5.09 3.72 7.74
N ASP A 77 6.27 4.16 7.31
CA ASP A 77 7.04 3.49 6.27
C ASP A 77 8.52 3.33 6.69
N THR A 78 8.90 2.20 7.18
CA THR A 78 8.22 0.90 7.32
C THR A 78 8.08 0.56 8.81
N HIS A 79 6.97 -0.05 9.22
CA HIS A 79 6.85 -0.57 10.58
C HIS A 79 7.75 -1.82 10.74
N LYS A 80 8.55 -1.79 11.78
CA LYS A 80 9.41 -2.90 12.24
C LYS A 80 9.27 -2.99 13.76
N VAL A 81 9.78 -4.06 14.35
CA VAL A 81 9.81 -4.20 15.80
C VAL A 81 10.57 -3.02 16.43
N SER A 82 10.01 -2.45 17.49
CA SER A 82 10.62 -1.29 18.15
C SER A 82 11.97 -1.63 18.79
N ASP A 83 12.86 -0.66 18.78
CA ASP A 83 14.24 -0.81 19.30
C ASP A 83 14.28 -0.98 20.84
N GLU A 84 13.16 -0.82 21.55
CA GLU A 84 13.04 -1.01 23.01
C GLU A 84 12.85 -2.47 23.43
N SER A 85 12.66 -3.41 22.50
CA SER A 85 12.19 -4.77 22.77
C SER A 85 13.28 -5.79 23.09
N ALA A 86 14.26 -5.42 23.90
CA ALA A 86 15.41 -6.30 24.20
C ALA A 86 15.07 -7.62 24.91
N HIS A 87 13.86 -7.81 25.43
CA HIS A 87 13.50 -8.93 26.32
C HIS A 87 12.28 -9.76 25.87
N ASN A 88 11.50 -9.31 24.90
CA ASN A 88 10.33 -10.04 24.42
C ASN A 88 10.61 -10.71 23.07
N ALA A 89 9.87 -11.80 22.79
CA ALA A 89 9.90 -12.37 21.44
C ALA A 89 9.48 -11.30 20.40
N ARG A 90 10.22 -11.18 19.31
CA ARG A 90 10.00 -10.12 18.28
C ARG A 90 8.55 -10.03 17.80
N TRP A 91 7.88 -11.18 17.66
CA TRP A 91 6.48 -11.22 17.22
C TRP A 91 5.51 -10.64 18.26
N GLU A 92 5.76 -10.81 19.56
CA GLU A 92 4.94 -10.24 20.64
C GLU A 92 5.04 -8.73 20.64
N THR A 93 6.24 -8.21 20.53
CA THR A 93 6.50 -6.77 20.43
C THR A 93 5.81 -6.19 19.21
N PHE A 94 5.92 -6.84 18.06
CA PHE A 94 5.25 -6.37 16.85
C PHE A 94 3.73 -6.27 17.02
N VAL A 95 3.11 -7.25 17.68
CA VAL A 95 1.67 -7.24 17.97
C VAL A 95 1.30 -6.13 18.93
N GLU A 96 2.09 -5.91 19.98
CA GLU A 96 1.85 -4.83 20.95
C GLU A 96 2.05 -3.44 20.34
N ASP A 97 3.05 -3.27 19.49
CA ASP A 97 3.26 -2.06 18.72
C ASP A 97 2.06 -1.76 17.82
N MET A 98 1.54 -2.76 17.10
CA MET A 98 0.35 -2.61 16.27
C MET A 98 -0.91 -2.28 17.09
N LYS A 99 -1.09 -2.86 18.27
CA LYS A 99 -2.18 -2.49 19.19
C LYS A 99 -2.04 -1.05 19.67
N THR A 100 -0.83 -0.62 19.93
CA THR A 100 -0.54 0.76 20.32
C THR A 100 -0.85 1.74 19.20
N ILE A 101 -0.41 1.46 17.97
CA ILE A 101 -0.77 2.25 16.78
C ILE A 101 -2.29 2.29 16.59
N TYR A 102 -2.97 1.15 16.72
CA TYR A 102 -4.42 1.07 16.59
C TYR A 102 -5.13 1.97 17.62
N ARG A 103 -4.74 1.89 18.91
CA ARG A 103 -5.30 2.73 19.97
C ARG A 103 -5.01 4.21 19.74
N LEU A 104 -3.77 4.53 19.37
CA LEU A 104 -3.32 5.89 19.11
C LEU A 104 -4.12 6.58 17.99
N THR A 105 -4.55 5.83 16.99
CA THR A 105 -5.22 6.38 15.82
C THR A 105 -6.75 6.39 15.94
N ARG A 106 -7.34 5.64 16.89
CA ARG A 106 -8.80 5.51 17.05
C ARG A 106 -9.35 6.47 18.08
N LYS A 107 -10.34 7.31 17.68
CA LYS A 107 -11.03 8.24 18.59
C LYS A 107 -11.64 7.53 19.79
N ASN A 108 -12.32 6.40 19.55
CA ASN A 108 -13.02 5.63 20.59
C ASN A 108 -12.09 4.96 21.62
N ALA A 109 -10.79 4.92 21.33
CA ALA A 109 -9.77 4.41 22.25
C ALA A 109 -8.92 5.54 22.88
N GLY A 110 -9.38 6.79 22.84
CA GLY A 110 -8.65 7.95 23.33
C GLY A 110 -7.53 8.42 22.40
N GLY A 111 -7.57 8.00 21.15
CA GLY A 111 -6.58 8.36 20.14
C GLY A 111 -6.96 9.58 19.30
N CYS A 112 -6.18 9.83 18.28
CA CYS A 112 -6.15 11.06 17.49
C CYS A 112 -7.12 11.11 16.29
N ASN A 113 -7.94 10.09 16.07
CA ASN A 113 -8.87 9.99 14.93
C ASN A 113 -8.18 10.12 13.56
N LEU A 114 -7.14 9.33 13.34
CA LEU A 114 -6.33 9.36 12.13
C LEU A 114 -6.71 8.26 11.14
N ARG A 115 -6.61 8.56 9.85
CA ARG A 115 -6.52 7.53 8.80
C ARG A 115 -5.08 7.06 8.73
N THR A 116 -4.86 5.76 8.95
CA THR A 116 -3.49 5.26 9.15
C THR A 116 -3.16 4.17 8.15
N TRP A 117 -2.02 4.33 7.52
CA TRP A 117 -1.35 3.36 6.67
C TRP A 117 -0.08 2.88 7.35
N VAL A 118 0.07 1.56 7.46
CA VAL A 118 1.27 0.94 8.04
C VAL A 118 1.83 -0.03 7.03
N ASN A 119 3.01 0.27 6.51
CA ASN A 119 3.74 -0.62 5.63
C ASN A 119 4.63 -1.56 6.46
N PHE A 120 4.69 -2.83 6.07
CA PHE A 120 5.57 -3.83 6.67
C PHE A 120 6.06 -4.82 5.62
N GLN A 121 7.13 -5.52 5.93
CA GLN A 121 7.71 -6.50 5.03
C GLN A 121 7.02 -7.86 5.17
N LEU A 122 6.93 -8.57 4.05
CA LEU A 122 6.53 -9.98 4.05
C LEU A 122 7.66 -10.85 4.60
N ALA A 123 7.31 -12.04 5.09
CA ALA A 123 8.29 -13.05 5.48
C ALA A 123 9.13 -13.48 4.27
N ASP A 124 10.41 -13.78 4.48
CA ASP A 124 11.27 -14.28 3.41
C ASP A 124 10.73 -15.57 2.79
N SER A 125 10.08 -16.41 3.58
CA SER A 125 9.38 -17.62 3.10
C SER A 125 8.23 -17.31 2.15
N ALA A 126 7.60 -16.14 2.29
CA ALA A 126 6.48 -15.72 1.44
C ALA A 126 6.89 -15.38 -0.01
N ILE A 127 8.18 -15.17 -0.27
CA ILE A 127 8.71 -14.94 -1.63
C ILE A 127 8.38 -16.11 -2.57
N LYS A 128 8.25 -17.32 -2.02
CA LYS A 128 7.93 -18.54 -2.77
C LYS A 128 6.43 -18.83 -2.87
N ASN A 129 5.59 -18.06 -2.19
CA ASN A 129 4.16 -18.31 -2.14
C ASN A 129 3.46 -17.64 -3.32
N ARG A 130 2.72 -18.40 -4.12
CA ARG A 130 1.87 -17.84 -5.18
C ARG A 130 0.70 -17.07 -4.61
N PHE A 131 0.07 -17.63 -3.58
CA PHE A 131 -1.03 -17.02 -2.86
C PHE A 131 -0.51 -16.36 -1.57
N LEU A 132 -0.81 -15.08 -1.38
CA LEU A 132 -0.44 -14.37 -0.17
C LEU A 132 -1.64 -14.30 0.79
N GLY A 133 -1.59 -15.11 1.83
CA GLY A 133 -2.50 -15.09 2.97
C GLY A 133 -1.81 -14.50 4.21
N PHE A 134 -2.47 -14.61 5.36
CA PHE A 134 -1.91 -14.13 6.62
C PHE A 134 -0.63 -14.83 7.07
N ASP A 135 -0.37 -16.02 6.57
CA ASP A 135 0.86 -16.78 6.76
C ASP A 135 2.07 -16.14 6.09
N ALA A 136 1.83 -15.28 5.09
CA ALA A 136 2.87 -14.50 4.43
C ALA A 136 3.40 -13.32 5.28
N MET A 137 2.76 -12.98 6.40
CA MET A 137 3.21 -11.92 7.29
C MET A 137 4.36 -12.41 8.18
N ALA A 138 5.53 -11.75 8.11
CA ALA A 138 6.76 -12.19 8.77
C ALA A 138 6.60 -12.42 10.29
N GLU A 139 6.23 -11.37 11.01
CA GLU A 139 6.18 -11.39 12.48
C GLU A 139 4.78 -11.11 13.01
N GLY A 140 3.81 -10.92 12.13
CA GLY A 140 2.60 -10.22 12.46
C GLY A 140 1.28 -10.97 12.29
N ARG A 141 1.22 -12.31 12.43
CA ARG A 141 -0.09 -13.01 12.37
C ARG A 141 -1.12 -12.42 13.34
N GLY A 142 -0.68 -11.94 14.51
CA GLY A 142 -1.53 -11.25 15.48
C GLY A 142 -1.94 -9.82 15.06
N ALA A 143 -1.10 -9.12 14.31
CA ALA A 143 -1.37 -7.75 13.86
C ALA A 143 -2.58 -7.65 12.91
N LYS A 144 -2.94 -8.76 12.23
CA LYS A 144 -4.16 -8.84 11.44
C LYS A 144 -5.41 -8.45 12.22
N ASN A 145 -5.43 -8.66 13.53
CA ASN A 145 -6.61 -8.39 14.36
C ASN A 145 -6.86 -6.89 14.48
N GLU A 146 -5.81 -6.09 14.47
CA GLU A 146 -5.87 -4.64 14.64
C GLU A 146 -6.17 -3.91 13.32
N ALA A 147 -5.66 -4.38 12.20
CA ALA A 147 -5.89 -3.77 10.90
C ALA A 147 -7.36 -3.91 10.45
N SER A 148 -7.93 -2.86 9.85
CA SER A 148 -9.24 -2.91 9.21
C SER A 148 -9.19 -3.53 7.82
N VAL A 149 -8.12 -3.24 7.09
CA VAL A 149 -7.81 -3.80 5.77
C VAL A 149 -6.37 -4.25 5.77
N VAL A 150 -6.11 -5.43 5.21
CA VAL A 150 -4.75 -5.92 4.96
C VAL A 150 -4.63 -6.17 3.46
N GLN A 151 -3.61 -5.58 2.87
CA GLN A 151 -3.27 -5.78 1.47
C GLN A 151 -1.83 -6.24 1.35
N MET A 152 -1.58 -7.20 0.47
CA MET A 152 -0.26 -7.75 0.19
C MET A 152 0.00 -7.70 -1.30
N PHE A 153 1.24 -7.44 -1.66
CA PHE A 153 1.64 -7.21 -3.03
C PHE A 153 2.73 -8.19 -3.43
N ARG A 154 2.62 -8.75 -4.63
CA ARG A 154 3.75 -9.41 -5.28
C ARG A 154 3.73 -9.16 -6.79
N PRO A 155 4.88 -9.22 -7.46
CA PRO A 155 4.89 -9.24 -8.92
C PRO A 155 4.22 -10.52 -9.47
N VAL A 156 3.71 -10.43 -10.68
CA VAL A 156 3.34 -11.61 -11.48
C VAL A 156 4.62 -12.33 -11.87
N TRP A 157 4.65 -13.64 -11.70
CA TRP A 157 5.81 -14.44 -12.03
C TRP A 157 5.85 -14.82 -13.52
N SER A 158 7.05 -15.13 -14.02
CA SER A 158 7.25 -15.40 -15.46
C SER A 158 6.39 -16.54 -16.02
N ASP A 159 6.07 -17.54 -15.21
CA ASP A 159 5.25 -18.69 -15.58
C ASP A 159 3.73 -18.46 -15.41
N GLU A 160 3.33 -17.28 -14.96
CA GLU A 160 1.93 -16.85 -14.79
C GLU A 160 1.42 -16.01 -15.98
N TYR A 161 2.29 -15.64 -16.91
CA TYR A 161 1.93 -14.98 -18.15
C TYR A 161 1.37 -15.96 -19.18
N GLU A 162 0.81 -15.44 -20.28
CA GLU A 162 0.26 -16.22 -21.38
C GLU A 162 1.20 -17.34 -21.85
N GLY A 163 0.69 -18.57 -21.96
CA GLY A 163 1.44 -19.76 -22.33
C GLY A 163 2.41 -20.27 -21.26
N GLY A 164 2.43 -19.70 -20.06
CA GLY A 164 3.17 -20.21 -18.92
C GLY A 164 2.47 -21.40 -18.26
N LYS A 165 3.22 -22.20 -17.49
CA LYS A 165 2.70 -23.40 -16.81
C LYS A 165 1.54 -23.08 -15.85
N ASN A 166 1.59 -21.92 -15.22
CA ASN A 166 0.62 -21.46 -14.22
C ASN A 166 -0.09 -20.18 -14.70
N GLU A 167 -0.35 -20.11 -15.99
CA GLU A 167 -0.98 -18.96 -16.64
C GLU A 167 -2.25 -18.51 -15.90
N LEU A 168 -2.33 -17.19 -15.63
CA LEU A 168 -3.45 -16.58 -14.94
C LEU A 168 -4.61 -16.30 -15.90
N ASN A 169 -5.81 -16.75 -15.54
CA ASN A 169 -7.04 -16.39 -16.22
C ASN A 169 -7.55 -15.05 -15.64
N CYS A 170 -7.19 -13.96 -16.30
CA CYS A 170 -7.61 -12.62 -15.89
C CYS A 170 -8.93 -12.23 -16.52
N TYR A 171 -9.75 -11.45 -15.80
CA TYR A 171 -11.04 -10.96 -16.30
C TYR A 171 -11.32 -9.54 -15.81
N ARG A 172 -12.10 -8.80 -16.58
CA ARG A 172 -12.72 -7.53 -16.20
C ARG A 172 -14.21 -7.72 -16.01
N LEU A 173 -14.80 -6.87 -15.17
CA LEU A 173 -16.24 -6.80 -15.01
C LEU A 173 -16.77 -5.66 -15.89
N THR A 174 -17.56 -6.01 -16.90
CA THR A 174 -18.24 -5.06 -17.77
C THR A 174 -19.73 -5.05 -17.49
N LYS A 175 -20.36 -3.88 -17.42
CA LYS A 175 -21.82 -3.81 -17.22
C LYS A 175 -22.55 -4.47 -18.38
N ASN A 176 -23.58 -5.22 -18.07
CA ASN A 176 -24.49 -5.75 -19.07
C ASN A 176 -25.19 -4.60 -19.82
N LYS A 177 -25.51 -4.82 -21.09
CA LYS A 177 -26.25 -3.83 -21.91
C LYS A 177 -27.58 -3.39 -21.29
N ASN A 178 -28.20 -4.26 -20.51
CA ASN A 178 -29.48 -3.99 -19.83
C ASN A 178 -29.34 -3.36 -18.44
N GLY A 179 -28.10 -3.12 -17.96
CA GLY A 179 -27.83 -2.53 -16.65
C GLY A 179 -27.95 -3.50 -15.46
N ASP A 180 -28.44 -4.70 -15.65
CA ASP A 180 -28.75 -5.68 -14.60
C ASP A 180 -27.59 -6.67 -14.37
N GLY A 181 -26.43 -6.17 -13.90
CA GLY A 181 -25.32 -7.02 -13.56
C GLY A 181 -24.06 -6.82 -14.40
N TYR A 182 -23.11 -7.73 -14.25
CA TYR A 182 -21.80 -7.65 -14.88
C TYR A 182 -21.45 -8.95 -15.61
N ASN A 183 -20.85 -8.81 -16.77
CA ASN A 183 -20.21 -9.90 -17.51
C ASN A 183 -18.72 -9.95 -17.20
N LYS A 184 -18.15 -11.15 -17.28
CA LYS A 184 -16.69 -11.34 -17.24
C LYS A 184 -16.13 -11.30 -18.66
N GLU A 185 -15.29 -10.35 -18.94
CA GLU A 185 -14.49 -10.27 -20.15
C GLU A 185 -13.08 -10.75 -19.83
N TYR A 186 -12.69 -11.90 -20.38
CA TYR A 186 -11.39 -12.52 -20.12
C TYR A 186 -10.30 -11.90 -20.99
N PHE A 187 -9.11 -11.79 -20.43
CA PHE A 187 -7.92 -11.32 -21.15
C PHE A 187 -6.66 -12.01 -20.62
N LYS A 188 -5.59 -11.96 -21.40
CA LYS A 188 -4.28 -12.50 -21.08
C LYS A 188 -3.33 -11.39 -20.69
N LEU A 189 -2.34 -11.72 -19.84
CA LEU A 189 -1.29 -10.79 -19.45
C LEU A 189 -0.21 -10.74 -20.54
N ASP A 190 0.08 -9.52 -20.97
CA ASP A 190 1.12 -9.22 -21.97
C ASP A 190 2.51 -9.46 -21.37
N LYS A 191 3.35 -10.29 -22.02
CA LYS A 191 4.69 -10.63 -21.55
C LYS A 191 5.67 -9.46 -21.56
N ASP A 192 5.39 -8.44 -22.38
CA ASP A 192 6.24 -7.26 -22.49
C ASP A 192 5.95 -6.20 -21.41
N LYS A 193 4.99 -6.50 -20.52
CA LYS A 193 4.56 -5.62 -19.44
C LYS A 193 4.78 -6.23 -18.07
N THR A 194 4.98 -5.37 -17.10
CA THR A 194 5.04 -5.77 -15.69
C THR A 194 3.66 -5.65 -15.06
N TYR A 195 3.25 -6.68 -14.31
CA TYR A 195 2.04 -6.64 -13.50
C TYR A 195 2.32 -7.03 -12.06
N TYR A 196 1.45 -6.55 -11.18
CA TYR A 196 1.43 -6.92 -9.77
C TYR A 196 0.06 -7.49 -9.41
N LEU A 197 0.08 -8.36 -8.42
CA LEU A 197 -1.11 -8.90 -7.80
C LEU A 197 -1.29 -8.26 -6.42
N ILE A 198 -2.51 -7.81 -6.14
CA ILE A 198 -2.90 -7.27 -4.84
C ILE A 198 -3.85 -8.26 -4.18
N PHE A 199 -3.39 -8.85 -3.11
CA PHE A 199 -4.14 -9.77 -2.25
C PHE A 199 -4.77 -8.98 -1.11
N THR A 200 -6.03 -9.25 -0.81
CA THR A 200 -6.76 -8.58 0.28
C THR A 200 -7.30 -9.62 1.27
N PRO A 201 -6.44 -10.25 2.09
CA PRO A 201 -6.87 -11.29 3.02
C PRO A 201 -7.80 -10.79 4.12
N LYS A 202 -7.89 -9.48 4.34
CA LYS A 202 -8.82 -8.86 5.26
C LYS A 202 -9.39 -7.56 4.72
N ASN A 203 -10.70 -7.41 4.79
CA ASN A 203 -11.40 -6.17 4.52
C ASN A 203 -12.66 -6.09 5.39
N ARG A 204 -12.65 -5.24 6.43
CA ARG A 204 -13.83 -5.02 7.30
C ARG A 204 -14.92 -4.18 6.65
N PHE A 205 -14.62 -3.51 5.54
CA PHE A 205 -15.54 -2.60 4.86
C PHE A 205 -16.20 -3.20 3.62
N GLY A 206 -15.85 -4.43 3.26
CA GLY A 206 -16.37 -5.09 2.08
C GLY A 206 -15.91 -6.53 1.97
N GLN A 207 -15.99 -7.08 0.77
CA GLN A 207 -15.56 -8.44 0.52
C GLN A 207 -14.05 -8.56 0.72
N ASN A 208 -13.67 -9.62 1.41
CA ASN A 208 -12.29 -10.06 1.51
C ASN A 208 -12.08 -11.25 0.55
N GLN A 209 -10.85 -11.70 0.50
CA GLN A 209 -10.37 -12.77 -0.35
C GLN A 209 -10.60 -14.14 0.31
N ASP A 210 -11.81 -14.41 0.80
CA ASP A 210 -12.16 -15.71 1.36
C ASP A 210 -12.17 -16.75 0.26
N ASN A 211 -11.43 -17.83 0.42
CA ASN A 211 -11.36 -18.98 -0.47
C ASN A 211 -11.56 -18.70 -1.97
N GLY A 212 -12.07 -17.53 -2.26
CA GLY A 212 -12.44 -17.05 -3.57
C GLY A 212 -11.27 -16.57 -4.38
N GLN A 213 -10.15 -16.35 -3.75
CA GLN A 213 -8.91 -16.16 -4.47
C GLN A 213 -8.98 -15.09 -5.57
N ALA A 214 -10.03 -14.25 -5.54
CA ALA A 214 -10.15 -13.12 -6.44
C ALA A 214 -9.10 -12.08 -6.05
N VAL A 215 -8.11 -11.95 -6.90
CA VAL A 215 -6.94 -11.11 -6.69
C VAL A 215 -6.96 -9.99 -7.71
N LEU A 216 -6.71 -8.77 -7.27
CA LEU A 216 -6.67 -7.62 -8.16
C LEU A 216 -5.36 -7.62 -8.96
N VAL A 217 -5.48 -7.48 -10.27
CA VAL A 217 -4.36 -7.34 -11.20
C VAL A 217 -4.15 -5.88 -11.52
N VAL A 218 -2.93 -5.38 -11.30
CA VAL A 218 -2.57 -4.00 -11.56
C VAL A 218 -1.31 -3.89 -12.43
N GLU A 219 -1.28 -2.87 -13.27
CA GLU A 219 -0.12 -2.49 -14.07
C GLU A 219 0.55 -1.26 -13.43
N PRO A 220 1.82 -1.35 -12.99
CA PRO A 220 2.51 -0.23 -12.40
C PRO A 220 2.93 0.78 -13.47
N ALA A 221 2.71 2.05 -13.22
CA ALA A 221 3.31 3.14 -13.96
C ALA A 221 4.34 3.85 -13.06
N PHE A 222 5.50 3.24 -12.90
CA PHE A 222 6.53 3.72 -11.96
C PHE A 222 6.94 5.17 -12.20
N HIS A 223 6.94 5.62 -13.46
CA HIS A 223 7.23 7.01 -13.81
C HIS A 223 6.13 8.00 -13.34
N LYS A 224 4.95 7.48 -12.99
CA LYS A 224 3.83 8.26 -12.46
C LYS A 224 3.52 7.97 -10.99
N ASN A 225 4.27 7.06 -10.34
CA ASN A 225 3.96 6.55 -9.01
C ASN A 225 2.50 6.09 -8.88
N ALA A 226 2.01 5.37 -9.87
CA ALA A 226 0.61 4.93 -9.96
C ALA A 226 0.52 3.45 -10.31
N PHE A 227 -0.58 2.84 -9.89
CA PHE A 227 -1.01 1.52 -10.31
C PHE A 227 -2.35 1.65 -11.02
N TYR A 228 -2.46 1.03 -12.20
CA TYR A 228 -3.69 1.00 -12.96
C TYR A 228 -4.35 -0.36 -12.83
N GLU A 229 -5.59 -0.37 -12.38
CA GLU A 229 -6.39 -1.59 -12.35
C GLU A 229 -6.56 -2.15 -13.76
N LYS A 230 -6.30 -3.45 -13.90
CA LYS A 230 -6.47 -4.19 -15.17
C LYS A 230 -7.63 -5.15 -15.10
N GLY A 231 -7.92 -5.66 -13.93
CA GLY A 231 -8.98 -6.63 -13.68
C GLY A 231 -8.66 -7.55 -12.51
N TRP A 232 -9.21 -8.73 -12.55
CA TRP A 232 -9.15 -9.70 -11.47
C TRP A 232 -8.67 -11.05 -11.98
N THR A 233 -8.13 -11.87 -11.09
CA THR A 233 -7.75 -13.25 -11.40
C THR A 233 -7.97 -14.15 -10.19
N PHE A 234 -7.88 -15.45 -10.40
CA PHE A 234 -7.83 -16.46 -9.35
C PHE A 234 -6.41 -17.00 -9.23
N VAL A 235 -5.88 -16.98 -8.04
CA VAL A 235 -4.60 -17.61 -7.71
C VAL A 235 -4.88 -18.78 -6.79
N PRO A 236 -4.54 -20.01 -7.17
CA PRO A 236 -4.70 -21.18 -6.31
C PRO A 236 -3.93 -20.99 -5.01
N LYS A 237 -4.50 -21.42 -3.89
CA LYS A 237 -3.71 -21.63 -2.68
C LYS A 237 -2.84 -22.86 -2.94
N ASP A 238 -1.55 -22.71 -2.69
CA ASP A 238 -0.66 -23.86 -2.62
C ASP A 238 -1.10 -24.70 -1.41
N PHE A 239 -1.74 -25.81 -1.67
CA PHE A 239 -1.95 -26.83 -0.67
C PHE A 239 -0.63 -27.58 -0.54
N ASN A 240 0.16 -27.24 0.48
CA ASN A 240 1.27 -28.07 0.91
C ASN A 240 0.78 -29.29 1.69
#